data_a1fcea833e45e7373047c099ef5dd639
#
_entry.id   a1fcea833e45e7373047c099ef5dd639
#
_cell.length_a   1.000
_cell.length_b   1.000
_cell.length_c   1.000
_cell.angle_alpha   90.00
_cell.angle_beta   90.00
_cell.angle_gamma   90.00
#
_symmetry.space_group_name_H-M   'P 1'
#
loop_
_entity.id
_entity.type
_entity.pdbx_description
1 polymer ?
#
loop_
_entity_poly.entity_id
_entity_poly.type
_entity_poly.pdbx_seq_one_letter_code
_entity_poly.pdbx_strand_id
1 'polypeptide(L)' 'MFGCKTEQDYKDKASACLKGITKIKEILSKVKSPEKKAELTSYFARDIKVLEDTYCYCREQYDPDFEDCRR' A
#
# COMPACT_ATOMS: atom_id res chain seq x y z
N MET A 1 -18.07 0.77 -1.34
CA MET A 1 -16.87 0.34 -0.70
C MET A 1 -15.65 1.20 -1.03
N PHE A 2 -15.10 1.13 -2.22
CA PHE A 2 -13.98 1.98 -2.59
C PHE A 2 -14.41 3.33 -3.15
N GLY A 3 -15.64 3.48 -3.52
CA GLY A 3 -16.13 4.70 -4.10
C GLY A 3 -15.59 5.02 -5.48
N CYS A 4 -14.83 4.10 -6.08
CA CYS A 4 -14.24 4.31 -7.39
C CYS A 4 -15.25 4.00 -8.48
N LYS A 5 -15.47 4.96 -9.38
CA LYS A 5 -16.40 4.80 -10.48
C LYS A 5 -15.75 4.94 -11.85
N THR A 6 -14.61 5.63 -11.91
CA THR A 6 -13.90 5.88 -13.16
C THR A 6 -12.45 5.41 -13.05
N GLU A 7 -11.79 5.32 -14.20
CA GLU A 7 -10.37 4.97 -14.24
C GLU A 7 -9.55 5.96 -13.40
N GLN A 8 -9.89 7.23 -13.45
CA GLN A 8 -9.17 8.25 -12.68
C GLN A 8 -9.33 8.01 -11.17
N ASP A 9 -10.51 7.61 -10.73
CA ASP A 9 -10.74 7.30 -9.32
C ASP A 9 -9.84 6.15 -8.87
N TYR A 10 -9.70 5.12 -9.68
CA TYR A 10 -8.80 4.00 -9.37
C TYR A 10 -7.34 4.44 -9.32
N LYS A 11 -6.93 5.30 -10.24
CA LYS A 11 -5.56 5.83 -10.23
C LYS A 11 -5.29 6.66 -8.99
N ASP A 12 -6.23 7.50 -8.60
CA ASP A 12 -6.10 8.33 -7.40
C ASP A 12 -6.00 7.47 -6.15
N LYS A 13 -6.84 6.43 -6.06
CA LYS A 13 -6.82 5.52 -4.93
C LYS A 13 -5.49 4.75 -4.85
N ALA A 14 -5.03 4.25 -5.99
CA ALA A 14 -3.75 3.54 -6.05
C ALA A 14 -2.59 4.45 -5.62
N SER A 15 -2.59 5.68 -6.08
CA SER A 15 -1.57 6.66 -5.70
C SER A 15 -1.58 6.92 -4.19
N ALA A 16 -2.77 7.07 -3.61
CA ALA A 16 -2.90 7.27 -2.16
C ALA A 16 -2.36 6.07 -1.38
N CYS A 17 -2.63 4.86 -1.85
CA CYS A 17 -2.11 3.64 -1.21
C CYS A 17 -0.59 3.59 -1.27
N LEU A 18 0.01 3.94 -2.40
CA LEU A 18 1.46 3.98 -2.53
C LEU A 18 2.08 5.00 -1.58
N LYS A 19 1.47 6.17 -1.45
CA LYS A 19 1.96 7.18 -0.53
C LYS A 19 1.91 6.68 0.90
N GLY A 20 0.84 5.98 1.28
CA GLY A 20 0.71 5.41 2.61
C GLY A 20 1.79 4.38 2.90
N ILE A 21 2.02 3.47 1.95
CA ILE A 21 3.06 2.45 2.09
C ILE A 21 4.44 3.09 2.22
N THR A 22 4.74 4.05 1.36
CA THR A 22 6.03 4.75 1.37
C THR A 22 6.25 5.46 2.70
N LYS A 23 5.21 6.11 3.21
CA LYS A 23 5.30 6.82 4.49
C LYS A 23 5.60 5.87 5.64
N ILE A 24 4.93 4.73 5.69
CA ILE A 24 5.18 3.74 6.72
C ILE A 24 6.61 3.22 6.64
N LYS A 25 7.06 2.87 5.44
CA LYS A 25 8.44 2.39 5.24
C LYS A 25 9.46 3.45 5.64
N GLU A 26 9.19 4.71 5.36
CA GLU A 26 10.04 5.80 5.75
C GLU A 26 10.13 5.92 7.27
N ILE A 27 9.01 5.84 7.97
CA ILE A 27 8.98 5.87 9.42
C ILE A 27 9.84 4.74 9.98
N LEU A 28 9.67 3.52 9.45
CA LEU A 28 10.42 2.36 9.90
C LEU A 28 11.92 2.52 9.65
N SER A 29 12.31 3.14 8.55
CA SER A 29 13.71 3.35 8.21
C SER A 29 14.39 4.33 9.16
N LYS A 30 13.64 5.21 9.80
CA LYS A 30 14.17 6.19 10.74
C LYS A 30 14.30 5.68 12.15
N VAL A 31 13.73 4.52 12.44
CA VAL A 31 13.82 3.90 13.77
C VAL A 31 15.21 3.28 13.92
N LYS A 32 15.94 3.72 14.95
CA LYS A 32 17.30 3.26 15.18
C LYS A 32 17.37 2.00 16.04
N SER A 33 16.41 1.80 16.92
CA SER A 33 16.39 0.64 17.80
C SER A 33 15.86 -0.59 17.06
N PRO A 34 16.62 -1.69 16.98
CA PRO A 34 16.13 -2.92 16.32
C PRO A 34 14.88 -3.48 16.97
N GLU A 35 14.79 -3.41 18.30
CA GLU A 35 13.64 -3.91 19.04
C GLU A 35 12.40 -3.11 18.71
N LYS A 36 12.52 -1.78 18.72
CA LYS A 36 11.40 -0.90 18.41
C LYS A 36 11.00 -1.01 16.96
N LYS A 37 11.97 -1.18 16.07
CA LYS A 37 11.70 -1.37 14.65
C LYS A 37 10.90 -2.65 14.42
N ALA A 38 11.28 -3.73 15.09
CA ALA A 38 10.55 -4.99 14.97
C ALA A 38 9.11 -4.85 15.48
N GLU A 39 8.93 -4.16 16.60
CA GLU A 39 7.62 -3.92 17.18
C GLU A 39 6.75 -3.10 16.22
N LEU A 40 7.29 -2.00 15.69
CA LEU A 40 6.57 -1.16 14.74
C LEU A 40 6.29 -1.89 13.43
N THR A 41 7.21 -2.69 12.96
CA THR A 41 7.00 -3.49 11.75
C THR A 41 5.81 -4.42 11.95
N SER A 42 5.73 -5.07 13.09
CA SER A 42 4.59 -5.93 13.42
C SER A 42 3.29 -5.11 13.51
N TYR A 43 3.38 -3.93 14.12
CA TYR A 43 2.23 -3.04 14.26
C TYR A 43 1.68 -2.61 12.90
N PHE A 44 2.57 -2.23 11.99
CA PHE A 44 2.17 -1.74 10.67
C PHE A 44 1.97 -2.85 9.62
N ALA A 45 2.33 -4.09 9.93
CA ALA A 45 2.25 -5.18 8.95
C ALA A 45 0.85 -5.31 8.34
N ARG A 46 -0.17 -5.21 9.17
CA ARG A 46 -1.56 -5.31 8.73
C ARG A 46 -1.94 -4.12 7.84
N ASP A 47 -1.54 -2.93 8.23
CA ASP A 47 -1.83 -1.73 7.46
C ASP A 47 -1.16 -1.78 6.09
N ILE A 48 0.09 -2.20 6.05
CA ILE A 48 0.82 -2.36 4.79
C ILE A 48 0.11 -3.36 3.89
N LYS A 49 -0.32 -4.49 4.46
CA LYS A 49 -1.00 -5.52 3.67
C LYS A 49 -2.31 -4.98 3.09
N VAL A 50 -3.09 -4.28 3.88
CA VAL A 50 -4.36 -3.69 3.40
C VAL A 50 -4.08 -2.68 2.29
N LEU A 51 -3.07 -1.84 2.46
CA LEU A 51 -2.71 -0.85 1.45
C LEU A 51 -2.21 -1.51 0.16
N GLU A 52 -1.40 -2.55 0.28
CA GLU A 52 -0.90 -3.29 -0.88
C GLU A 52 -2.04 -3.98 -1.61
N ASP A 53 -2.94 -4.64 -0.89
CA ASP A 53 -4.09 -5.32 -1.49
C ASP A 53 -4.99 -4.32 -2.21
N THR A 54 -5.25 -3.18 -1.59
CA THR A 54 -6.08 -2.13 -2.19
C THR A 54 -5.40 -1.56 -3.43
N TYR A 55 -4.10 -1.32 -3.35
CA TYR A 55 -3.33 -0.83 -4.49
C TYR A 55 -3.43 -1.80 -5.66
N CYS A 56 -3.22 -3.10 -5.40
CA CYS A 56 -3.28 -4.12 -6.44
C CYS A 56 -4.67 -4.19 -7.06
N TYR A 57 -5.71 -4.16 -6.24
CA TYR A 57 -7.07 -4.17 -6.74
C TYR A 57 -7.33 -2.98 -7.65
N CYS A 58 -6.99 -1.77 -7.21
CA CYS A 58 -7.21 -0.57 -8.00
C CYS A 58 -6.38 -0.57 -9.27
N ARG A 59 -5.12 -1.04 -9.18
CA ARG A 59 -4.23 -1.08 -10.33
C ARG A 59 -4.76 -2.00 -11.42
N GLU A 60 -5.31 -3.15 -11.03
CA GLU A 60 -5.86 -4.11 -12.00
C GLU A 60 -7.08 -3.55 -12.72
N GLN A 61 -7.78 -2.57 -12.16
CA GLN A 61 -8.97 -2.01 -12.79
C GLN A 61 -8.64 -1.12 -13.99
N TYR A 62 -7.47 -0.47 -13.97
CA TYR A 62 -7.10 0.41 -15.08
C TYR A 62 -5.86 -0.08 -15.85
N ASP A 63 -5.24 -1.13 -15.39
CA ASP A 63 -4.06 -1.72 -16.05
C ASP A 63 -4.18 -3.23 -16.01
N PRO A 64 -4.90 -3.82 -16.96
CA PRO A 64 -5.13 -5.28 -16.96
C PRO A 64 -3.86 -6.10 -17.15
N ASP A 65 -2.78 -5.47 -17.66
CA ASP A 65 -1.51 -6.15 -17.85
C ASP A 65 -0.61 -6.11 -16.61
N PHE A 66 -1.09 -5.49 -15.53
CA PHE A 66 -0.33 -5.39 -14.30
C PHE A 66 -0.29 -6.74 -13.59
N GLU A 67 0.89 -7.31 -13.43
CA GLU A 67 1.06 -8.65 -12.89
C GLU A 67 1.82 -8.73 -11.58
N ASP A 68 2.33 -7.60 -11.09
CA ASP A 68 3.17 -7.58 -9.88
C ASP A 68 2.49 -8.19 -8.65
N CYS A 69 1.18 -8.19 -8.62
CA CYS A 69 0.42 -8.70 -7.48
C CYS A 69 -0.05 -10.15 -7.66
N ARG A 70 0.17 -10.71 -8.81
CA ARG A 70 -0.26 -12.08 -9.12
C ARG A 70 0.90 -13.04 -8.92
N ARG A 71 0.93 -13.65 -7.77
CA ARG A 71 1.99 -14.61 -7.47
C ARG A 71 1.43 -15.92 -6.95
#